data_c2ca9da7af405fe20a79d94d45db3ea9
#
_entry.id   c2ca9da7af405fe20a79d94d45db3ea9
#
_cell.length_a   1.000
_cell.length_b   1.000
_cell.length_c   1.000
_cell.angle_alpha   90.00
_cell.angle_beta   90.00
_cell.angle_gamma   90.00
#
_symmetry.space_group_name_H-M   'P 1'
#
loop_
_entity.id
_entity.type
_entity.pdbx_description
1 polymer ?
#
loop_
_entity_poly.entity_id
_entity_poly.type
_entity_poly.pdbx_seq_one_letter_code
_entity_poly.pdbx_strand_id
1 'polypeptide(L)'
;HGKGVFVLKPGNIEFQLSGIVSFQEMNERMGRQVASTVVELAPAQVNSVLHKTMRLAEGTPLTRIKRVRNIDGENVILDINHFVAELVPGLSREVAAGSIYRYIEQQLGLTISYAQRTIEAQPCNDDDRRYLDLNGMDHVIVVKNLTHLYDGRLFEYTESRHRLDKFYFTDIARR
;
A
#
# COMPACT_ATOMS: atom_id res chain seq x y z
N HIS A 1 27.73 7.56 -23.90
CA HIS A 1 26.40 6.98 -24.16
C HIS A 1 25.41 7.71 -23.26
N GLY A 2 24.59 8.60 -23.88
CA GLY A 2 23.59 9.39 -23.18
C GLY A 2 22.47 8.52 -22.61
N LYS A 3 22.22 8.60 -21.31
CA LYS A 3 21.00 8.11 -20.69
C LYS A 3 19.88 9.04 -21.17
N GLY A 4 18.91 8.50 -21.92
CA GLY A 4 17.73 9.26 -22.33
C GLY A 4 17.02 9.83 -21.10
N VAL A 5 16.63 11.10 -21.18
CA VAL A 5 15.76 11.73 -20.19
C VAL A 5 14.33 11.42 -20.60
N PHE A 6 13.63 10.63 -19.80
CA PHE A 6 12.20 10.44 -19.96
C PHE A 6 11.46 11.61 -19.30
N VAL A 7 10.69 12.35 -20.08
CA VAL A 7 9.80 13.38 -19.55
C VAL A 7 8.52 12.70 -19.08
N LEU A 8 8.34 12.58 -17.78
CA LEU A 8 7.07 12.14 -17.19
C LEU A 8 6.00 13.19 -17.45
N LYS A 9 4.78 12.76 -17.79
CA LYS A 9 3.65 13.69 -17.86
C LYS A 9 3.41 14.29 -16.46
N PRO A 10 3.24 15.61 -16.34
CA PRO A 10 2.92 16.23 -15.06
C PRO A 10 1.63 15.60 -14.49
N GLY A 11 1.68 15.11 -13.27
CA GLY A 11 0.51 14.56 -12.58
C GLY A 11 0.53 13.05 -12.32
N ASN A 12 1.37 12.27 -12.98
CA ASN A 12 1.45 10.82 -12.72
C ASN A 12 2.36 10.51 -11.54
N ILE A 13 1.99 9.45 -10.78
CA ILE A 13 2.78 8.92 -9.67
C ILE A 13 3.51 7.70 -10.21
N GLU A 14 4.84 7.77 -10.24
CA GLU A 14 5.67 6.64 -10.63
C GLU A 14 5.85 5.68 -9.46
N PHE A 15 5.34 4.47 -9.60
CA PHE A 15 5.56 3.40 -8.65
C PHE A 15 6.73 2.53 -9.10
N GLN A 16 7.76 2.43 -8.27
CA GLN A 16 8.85 1.49 -8.51
C GLN A 16 8.41 0.08 -8.10
N LEU A 17 8.43 -0.86 -9.06
CA LEU A 17 8.16 -2.28 -8.78
C LEU A 17 9.34 -2.97 -8.09
N SER A 18 10.55 -2.50 -8.33
CA SER A 18 11.80 -3.07 -7.83
C SER A 18 12.15 -2.60 -6.41
N GLY A 19 11.22 -2.70 -5.46
CA GLY A 19 11.52 -2.35 -4.07
C GLY A 19 10.26 -2.25 -3.21
N ILE A 20 10.45 -2.45 -1.92
CA ILE A 20 9.44 -2.17 -0.91
C ILE A 20 9.75 -0.77 -0.38
N VAL A 21 9.00 0.21 -0.85
CA VAL A 21 9.15 1.61 -0.44
C VAL A 21 7.87 2.02 0.26
N SER A 22 7.97 2.59 1.45
CA SER A 22 6.80 3.16 2.12
C SER A 22 6.30 4.38 1.33
N PHE A 23 4.99 4.65 1.42
CA PHE A 23 4.41 5.82 0.78
C PHE A 23 5.09 7.12 1.22
N GLN A 24 5.54 7.20 2.46
CA GLN A 24 6.26 8.37 2.98
C GLN A 24 7.65 8.54 2.35
N GLU A 25 8.41 7.46 2.18
CA GLU A 25 9.70 7.49 1.49
C GLU A 25 9.55 7.86 0.02
N MET A 26 8.48 7.37 -0.63
CA MET A 26 8.13 7.75 -1.98
C MET A 26 7.81 9.24 -2.07
N ASN A 27 7.09 9.78 -1.10
CA ASN A 27 6.72 11.19 -1.02
C ASN A 27 7.96 12.10 -0.87
N GLU A 28 8.89 11.75 0.02
CA GLU A 28 10.14 12.49 0.23
C GLU A 28 10.95 12.64 -1.07
N ARG A 29 10.81 11.69 -1.99
CA ARG A 29 11.46 11.71 -3.31
C ARG A 29 10.71 12.52 -4.36
N MET A 30 9.38 12.65 -4.24
CA MET A 30 8.55 13.28 -5.28
C MET A 30 8.42 14.81 -5.15
N GLY A 31 8.71 15.38 -3.98
CA GLY A 31 8.58 16.83 -3.74
C GLY A 31 7.16 17.37 -3.87
N ARG A 32 6.13 16.50 -3.68
CA ARG A 32 4.72 16.84 -3.76
C ARG A 32 4.08 17.03 -2.39
N GLN A 33 2.95 17.70 -2.34
CA GLN A 33 2.14 17.78 -1.12
C GLN A 33 1.35 16.48 -0.96
N VAL A 34 1.72 15.68 0.04
CA VAL A 34 1.08 14.40 0.30
C VAL A 34 0.60 14.34 1.75
N ALA A 35 -0.64 13.95 1.92
CA ALA A 35 -1.24 13.71 3.22
C ALA A 35 -1.82 12.28 3.30
N SER A 36 -1.82 11.72 4.50
CA SER A 36 -2.42 10.42 4.79
C SER A 36 -3.46 10.56 5.88
N THR A 37 -4.69 10.15 5.58
CA THR A 37 -5.78 10.14 6.56
C THR A 37 -6.13 8.71 6.93
N VAL A 38 -6.06 8.37 8.23
CA VAL A 38 -6.50 7.07 8.75
C VAL A 38 -8.02 7.11 8.92
N VAL A 39 -8.73 6.43 8.03
CA VAL A 39 -10.21 6.37 8.07
C VAL A 39 -10.71 5.18 8.87
N GLU A 40 -9.90 4.14 9.03
CA GLU A 40 -10.20 2.98 9.87
C GLU A 40 -8.93 2.44 10.52
N LEU A 41 -9.05 2.06 11.80
CA LEU A 41 -8.09 1.25 12.56
C LEU A 41 -8.92 0.37 13.48
N ALA A 42 -8.94 -0.94 13.21
CA ALA A 42 -9.79 -1.89 13.92
C ALA A 42 -9.12 -3.26 14.05
N PRO A 43 -9.42 -4.02 15.13
CA PRO A 43 -9.11 -5.43 15.16
C PRO A 43 -9.89 -6.16 14.07
N ALA A 44 -9.27 -7.18 13.48
CA ALA A 44 -9.84 -8.06 12.47
C ALA A 44 -9.33 -9.48 12.69
N GLN A 45 -9.81 -10.41 11.88
CA GLN A 45 -9.35 -11.80 11.88
C GLN A 45 -9.28 -12.30 10.44
N VAL A 46 -8.45 -13.31 10.22
CA VAL A 46 -8.40 -14.03 8.97
C VAL A 46 -9.73 -14.76 8.76
N ASN A 47 -10.47 -14.33 7.75
CA ASN A 47 -11.68 -15.01 7.28
C ASN A 47 -11.36 -15.95 6.10
N SER A 48 -12.33 -16.64 5.54
CA SER A 48 -12.15 -17.58 4.43
C SER A 48 -11.52 -16.96 3.18
N VAL A 49 -11.76 -15.67 2.91
CA VAL A 49 -11.17 -14.95 1.77
C VAL A 49 -9.70 -14.64 2.05
N LEU A 50 -9.39 -14.08 3.23
CA LEU A 50 -8.03 -13.79 3.66
C LEU A 50 -7.20 -15.06 3.86
N HIS A 51 -7.82 -16.16 4.32
CA HIS A 51 -7.18 -17.49 4.40
C HIS A 51 -6.62 -17.94 3.04
N LYS A 52 -7.42 -17.84 1.99
CA LYS A 52 -6.98 -18.19 0.62
C LYS A 52 -5.83 -17.32 0.12
N THR A 53 -5.81 -16.05 0.51
CA THR A 53 -4.80 -15.07 0.09
C THR A 53 -3.53 -15.17 0.92
N MET A 54 -3.67 -15.08 2.24
CA MET A 54 -2.54 -14.99 3.19
C MET A 54 -2.00 -16.37 3.59
N ARG A 55 -2.76 -17.45 3.37
CA ARG A 55 -2.47 -18.83 3.80
C ARG A 55 -2.21 -18.95 5.31
N LEU A 56 -2.81 -18.06 6.08
CA LEU A 56 -2.86 -18.12 7.55
C LEU A 56 -4.14 -18.82 7.99
N ALA A 57 -4.14 -19.44 9.17
CA ALA A 57 -5.32 -20.08 9.74
C ALA A 57 -6.48 -19.09 9.91
N GLU A 58 -7.72 -19.52 9.62
CA GLU A 58 -8.91 -18.72 9.93
C GLU A 58 -8.94 -18.40 11.43
N GLY A 59 -9.38 -17.20 11.77
CA GLY A 59 -9.37 -16.69 13.14
C GLY A 59 -8.03 -16.09 13.60
N THR A 60 -6.93 -16.20 12.81
CA THR A 60 -5.67 -15.52 13.15
C THR A 60 -5.93 -14.02 13.34
N PRO A 61 -5.53 -13.45 14.51
CA PRO A 61 -5.76 -12.04 14.81
C PRO A 61 -5.00 -11.10 13.87
N LEU A 62 -5.71 -10.11 13.36
CA LEU A 62 -5.18 -9.07 12.49
C LEU A 62 -5.51 -7.68 13.05
N THR A 63 -4.70 -6.70 12.67
CA THR A 63 -5.06 -5.28 12.76
C THR A 63 -5.33 -4.78 11.35
N ARG A 64 -6.57 -4.34 11.09
CA ARG A 64 -6.96 -3.73 9.81
C ARG A 64 -6.84 -2.22 9.88
N ILE A 65 -6.20 -1.64 8.86
CA ILE A 65 -6.04 -0.19 8.71
C ILE A 65 -6.51 0.20 7.32
N LYS A 66 -7.38 1.22 7.22
CA LYS A 66 -7.66 1.90 5.95
C LYS A 66 -7.10 3.32 5.98
N ARG A 67 -6.39 3.70 4.92
CA ARG A 67 -5.80 5.04 4.77
C ARG A 67 -6.10 5.60 3.40
N VAL A 68 -6.55 6.85 3.38
CA VAL A 68 -6.68 7.61 2.14
C VAL A 68 -5.42 8.44 1.95
N ARG A 69 -4.84 8.36 0.74
CA ARG A 69 -3.69 9.17 0.36
C ARG A 69 -4.15 10.31 -0.52
N ASN A 70 -3.96 11.50 -0.01
CA ASN A 70 -4.20 12.74 -0.74
C ASN A 70 -2.88 13.20 -1.35
N ILE A 71 -2.89 13.52 -2.64
CA ILE A 71 -1.75 14.03 -3.38
C ILE A 71 -2.19 15.26 -4.13
N ASP A 72 -1.55 16.40 -3.84
CA ASP A 72 -1.86 17.71 -4.41
C ASP A 72 -3.36 18.08 -4.29
N GLY A 73 -3.99 17.73 -3.17
CA GLY A 73 -5.39 18.03 -2.87
C GLY A 73 -6.40 16.98 -3.33
N GLU A 74 -6.01 15.96 -4.08
CA GLU A 74 -6.90 14.90 -4.55
C GLU A 74 -6.68 13.59 -3.79
N ASN A 75 -7.77 12.89 -3.45
CA ASN A 75 -7.74 11.55 -2.85
C ASN A 75 -7.54 10.51 -3.97
N VAL A 76 -6.35 9.98 -4.09
CA VAL A 76 -5.95 9.19 -5.26
C VAL A 76 -5.64 7.73 -4.96
N ILE A 77 -5.37 7.39 -3.69
CA ILE A 77 -5.08 6.01 -3.26
C ILE A 77 -5.86 5.68 -2.00
N LEU A 78 -6.48 4.51 -1.98
CA LEU A 78 -7.04 3.88 -0.79
C LEU A 78 -6.21 2.64 -0.45
N ASP A 79 -5.45 2.71 0.65
CA ASP A 79 -4.72 1.56 1.19
C ASP A 79 -5.56 0.83 2.21
N ILE A 80 -5.66 -0.50 2.07
CA ILE A 80 -6.29 -1.41 3.02
C ILE A 80 -5.23 -2.40 3.46
N ASN A 81 -4.73 -2.24 4.69
CA ASN A 81 -3.68 -3.08 5.25
C ASN A 81 -4.25 -4.05 6.28
N HIS A 82 -3.77 -5.29 6.26
CA HIS A 82 -4.02 -6.30 7.28
C HIS A 82 -2.68 -6.75 7.85
N PHE A 83 -2.38 -6.34 9.07
CA PHE A 83 -1.17 -6.72 9.79
C PHE A 83 -1.46 -7.90 10.72
N VAL A 84 -0.59 -8.89 10.77
CA VAL A 84 -0.66 -9.96 11.77
C VAL A 84 -0.41 -9.34 13.15
N ALA A 85 -1.42 -9.34 14.02
CA ALA A 85 -1.42 -8.56 15.25
C ALA A 85 -0.30 -8.96 16.22
N GLU A 86 0.06 -10.24 16.25
CA GLU A 86 1.17 -10.76 17.06
C GLU A 86 2.54 -10.24 16.59
N LEU A 87 2.72 -10.09 15.25
CA LEU A 87 4.00 -9.66 14.67
C LEU A 87 4.16 -8.15 14.67
N VAL A 88 3.05 -7.41 14.58
CA VAL A 88 3.05 -5.93 14.55
C VAL A 88 2.12 -5.40 15.64
N PRO A 89 2.48 -5.57 16.92
CA PRO A 89 1.71 -5.05 18.05
C PRO A 89 1.77 -3.52 18.11
N GLY A 90 0.89 -2.89 18.87
CA GLY A 90 0.96 -1.47 19.21
C GLY A 90 0.65 -0.48 18.06
N LEU A 91 0.03 -0.93 16.98
CA LEU A 91 -0.40 -0.04 15.90
C LEU A 91 -1.49 0.93 16.41
N SER A 92 -1.10 2.20 16.61
CA SER A 92 -2.00 3.30 16.95
C SER A 92 -2.39 4.12 15.70
N ARG A 93 -3.38 5.01 15.85
CA ARG A 93 -3.72 5.97 14.79
C ARG A 93 -2.54 6.87 14.43
N GLU A 94 -1.72 7.24 15.40
CA GLU A 94 -0.54 8.07 15.20
C GLU A 94 0.51 7.32 14.36
N VAL A 95 0.84 6.08 14.72
CA VAL A 95 1.73 5.21 13.93
C VAL A 95 1.19 5.00 12.52
N ALA A 96 -0.12 4.75 12.40
CA ALA A 96 -0.79 4.52 11.11
C ALA A 96 -0.81 5.77 10.22
N ALA A 97 -0.91 6.97 10.78
CA ALA A 97 -0.82 8.24 10.04
C ALA A 97 0.60 8.50 9.51
N GLY A 98 1.61 8.00 10.20
CA GLY A 98 3.02 8.09 9.81
C GLY A 98 3.49 6.93 8.92
N SER A 99 4.74 6.52 9.11
CA SER A 99 5.34 5.37 8.42
C SER A 99 5.29 4.11 9.29
N ILE A 100 4.38 3.19 8.96
CA ILE A 100 4.26 1.91 9.65
C ILE A 100 5.53 1.07 9.46
N TYR A 101 6.16 1.11 8.29
CA TYR A 101 7.40 0.37 8.05
C TYR A 101 8.55 0.89 8.91
N ARG A 102 8.66 2.21 9.08
CA ARG A 102 9.64 2.80 10.02
C ARG A 102 9.38 2.34 11.47
N TYR A 103 8.11 2.27 11.88
CA TYR A 103 7.72 1.72 13.17
C TYR A 103 8.17 0.26 13.32
N ILE A 104 7.89 -0.58 12.32
CA ILE A 104 8.28 -2.00 12.31
C ILE A 104 9.79 -2.17 12.41
N GLU A 105 10.56 -1.40 11.64
CA GLU A 105 12.02 -1.54 11.60
C GLU A 105 12.71 -0.88 12.79
N GLN A 106 12.31 0.32 13.17
CA GLN A 106 13.04 1.10 14.20
C GLN A 106 12.53 0.84 15.62
N GLN A 107 11.25 0.54 15.82
CA GLN A 107 10.69 0.36 17.16
C GLN A 107 10.48 -1.11 17.50
N LEU A 108 10.06 -1.95 16.54
CA LEU A 108 9.92 -3.38 16.78
C LEU A 108 11.19 -4.17 16.46
N GLY A 109 12.18 -3.56 15.81
CA GLY A 109 13.46 -4.21 15.46
C GLY A 109 13.31 -5.35 14.45
N LEU A 110 12.23 -5.36 13.66
CA LEU A 110 11.98 -6.37 12.65
C LEU A 110 12.55 -5.93 11.31
N THR A 111 13.09 -6.86 10.52
CA THR A 111 13.61 -6.56 9.19
C THR A 111 12.62 -7.00 8.13
N ILE A 112 12.12 -6.06 7.33
CA ILE A 112 11.26 -6.32 6.17
C ILE A 112 12.16 -6.83 5.03
N SER A 113 11.77 -7.94 4.39
CA SER A 113 12.61 -8.62 3.41
C SER A 113 12.09 -8.50 1.98
N TYR A 114 10.93 -9.07 1.70
CA TYR A 114 10.36 -9.07 0.35
C TYR A 114 8.85 -9.00 0.36
N ALA A 115 8.27 -8.62 -0.76
CA ALA A 115 6.85 -8.69 -1.01
C ALA A 115 6.56 -9.39 -2.33
N GLN A 116 5.59 -10.31 -2.30
CA GLN A 116 4.98 -10.81 -3.53
C GLN A 116 3.91 -9.81 -3.95
N ARG A 117 4.05 -9.25 -5.16
CA ARG A 117 3.16 -8.22 -5.69
C ARG A 117 2.31 -8.72 -6.84
N THR A 118 1.04 -8.38 -6.83
CA THR A 118 0.10 -8.57 -7.94
C THR A 118 -0.54 -7.23 -8.28
N ILE A 119 -0.65 -6.93 -9.57
CA ILE A 119 -1.28 -5.70 -10.08
C ILE A 119 -2.40 -6.11 -11.03
N GLU A 120 -3.61 -5.59 -10.78
CA GLU A 120 -4.78 -5.90 -11.60
C GLU A 120 -5.72 -4.69 -11.68
N ALA A 121 -6.51 -4.60 -12.75
CA ALA A 121 -7.62 -3.66 -12.83
C ALA A 121 -8.88 -4.28 -12.22
N GLN A 122 -9.61 -3.52 -11.42
CA GLN A 122 -10.87 -3.94 -10.82
C GLN A 122 -11.94 -2.85 -10.97
N PRO A 123 -13.23 -3.20 -11.07
CA PRO A 123 -14.32 -2.25 -10.92
C PRO A 123 -14.27 -1.55 -9.57
N CYS A 124 -14.67 -0.27 -9.55
CA CYS A 124 -14.78 0.47 -8.30
C CYS A 124 -15.82 -0.16 -7.38
N ASN A 125 -15.46 -0.35 -6.12
CA ASN A 125 -16.36 -0.76 -5.06
C ASN A 125 -16.90 0.46 -4.27
N ASP A 126 -17.68 0.21 -3.21
CA ASP A 126 -18.28 1.27 -2.40
C ASP A 126 -17.24 2.08 -1.61
N ASP A 127 -16.16 1.43 -1.16
CA ASP A 127 -15.06 2.14 -0.48
C ASP A 127 -14.32 3.08 -1.45
N ASP A 128 -14.09 2.66 -2.71
CA ASP A 128 -13.48 3.52 -3.73
C ASP A 128 -14.35 4.74 -4.00
N ARG A 129 -15.68 4.53 -4.18
CA ARG A 129 -16.63 5.63 -4.41
C ARG A 129 -16.73 6.59 -3.23
N ARG A 130 -16.55 6.09 -2.02
CA ARG A 130 -16.63 6.87 -0.78
C ARG A 130 -15.38 7.69 -0.52
N TYR A 131 -14.22 7.15 -0.82
CA TYR A 131 -12.95 7.70 -0.34
C TYR A 131 -12.05 8.29 -1.42
N LEU A 132 -12.26 7.95 -2.69
CA LEU A 132 -11.45 8.44 -3.80
C LEU A 132 -12.19 9.50 -4.63
N ASP A 133 -11.44 10.48 -5.12
CA ASP A 133 -11.96 11.46 -6.08
C ASP A 133 -11.95 10.84 -7.50
N LEU A 134 -12.90 9.93 -7.76
CA LEU A 134 -12.90 9.09 -8.96
C LEU A 134 -13.13 9.85 -10.27
N ASN A 135 -13.73 11.06 -10.22
CA ASN A 135 -13.96 11.90 -11.40
C ASN A 135 -14.65 11.16 -12.57
N GLY A 136 -15.63 10.30 -12.25
CA GLY A 136 -16.38 9.51 -13.22
C GLY A 136 -15.73 8.20 -13.66
N MET A 137 -14.56 7.85 -13.14
CA MET A 137 -13.93 6.56 -13.39
C MET A 137 -14.70 5.43 -12.69
N ASP A 138 -14.85 4.29 -13.37
CA ASP A 138 -15.56 3.10 -12.89
C ASP A 138 -14.63 1.94 -12.52
N HIS A 139 -13.32 2.09 -12.78
CA HIS A 139 -12.28 1.11 -12.44
C HIS A 139 -11.12 1.78 -11.69
N VAL A 140 -10.40 0.96 -10.94
CA VAL A 140 -9.14 1.29 -10.24
C VAL A 140 -8.07 0.27 -10.58
N ILE A 141 -6.79 0.64 -10.43
CA ILE A 141 -5.70 -0.33 -10.36
C ILE A 141 -5.53 -0.77 -8.91
N VAL A 142 -5.52 -2.06 -8.69
CA VAL A 142 -5.31 -2.65 -7.37
C VAL A 142 -3.94 -3.31 -7.32
N VAL A 143 -3.10 -2.79 -6.43
CA VAL A 143 -1.79 -3.38 -6.12
C VAL A 143 -1.93 -4.16 -4.82
N LYS A 144 -1.79 -5.47 -4.91
CA LYS A 144 -1.82 -6.39 -3.76
C LYS A 144 -0.40 -6.78 -3.39
N ASN A 145 -0.05 -6.71 -2.10
CA ASN A 145 1.24 -7.17 -1.61
C ASN A 145 1.05 -8.15 -0.46
N LEU A 146 1.81 -9.24 -0.50
CA LEU A 146 2.05 -10.15 0.62
C LEU A 146 3.48 -9.90 1.08
N THR A 147 3.66 -9.24 2.22
CA THR A 147 4.96 -8.76 2.69
C THR A 147 5.48 -9.63 3.82
N HIS A 148 6.75 -10.03 3.70
CA HIS A 148 7.41 -10.97 4.59
C HIS A 148 8.59 -10.33 5.32
N LEU A 149 8.80 -10.78 6.55
CA LEU A 149 9.98 -10.50 7.33
C LEU A 149 11.19 -11.31 6.83
N TYR A 150 12.38 -10.96 7.30
CA TYR A 150 13.62 -11.65 6.96
C TYR A 150 13.63 -13.14 7.36
N ASP A 151 12.90 -13.49 8.41
CA ASP A 151 12.72 -14.87 8.86
C ASP A 151 11.66 -15.66 8.05
N GLY A 152 11.11 -15.05 7.00
CA GLY A 152 10.12 -15.65 6.09
C GLY A 152 8.68 -15.57 6.56
N ARG A 153 8.37 -15.05 7.76
CA ARG A 153 6.98 -14.91 8.22
C ARG A 153 6.25 -13.82 7.44
N LEU A 154 5.04 -14.13 6.99
CA LEU A 154 4.11 -13.14 6.44
C LEU A 154 3.60 -12.25 7.58
N PHE A 155 3.81 -10.94 7.50
CA PHE A 155 3.32 -10.01 8.52
C PHE A 155 2.25 -9.04 8.02
N GLU A 156 2.14 -8.85 6.70
CA GLU A 156 1.21 -7.90 6.11
C GLU A 156 0.61 -8.40 4.79
N TYR A 157 -0.68 -8.18 4.62
CA TYR A 157 -1.36 -8.15 3.33
C TYR A 157 -1.92 -6.76 3.09
N THR A 158 -1.62 -6.19 1.92
CA THR A 158 -2.10 -4.87 1.52
C THR A 158 -2.84 -4.93 0.20
N GLU A 159 -3.96 -4.23 0.11
CA GLU A 159 -4.58 -3.79 -1.13
C GLU A 159 -4.46 -2.27 -1.23
N SER A 160 -3.70 -1.79 -2.20
CA SER A 160 -3.63 -0.37 -2.55
C SER A 160 -4.43 -0.14 -3.82
N ARG A 161 -5.52 0.61 -3.70
CA ARG A 161 -6.49 0.89 -4.77
C ARG A 161 -6.23 2.28 -5.32
N HIS A 162 -5.77 2.35 -6.57
CA HIS A 162 -5.27 3.58 -7.19
C HIS A 162 -6.21 4.06 -8.28
N ARG A 163 -6.44 5.35 -8.36
CA ARG A 163 -7.07 5.97 -9.52
C ARG A 163 -6.26 5.68 -10.79
N LEU A 164 -6.94 5.31 -11.87
CA LEU A 164 -6.31 4.95 -13.14
C LEU A 164 -5.42 6.05 -13.73
N ASP A 165 -5.89 7.29 -13.66
CA ASP A 165 -5.23 8.46 -14.25
C ASP A 165 -3.98 8.91 -13.49
N LYS A 166 -3.80 8.41 -12.27
CA LYS A 166 -2.65 8.73 -11.40
C LYS A 166 -1.67 7.57 -11.25
N PHE A 167 -2.01 6.37 -11.75
CA PHE A 167 -1.15 5.19 -11.64
C PHE A 167 -0.23 5.08 -12.86
N TYR A 168 1.05 5.08 -12.62
CA TYR A 168 2.07 4.85 -13.63
C TYR A 168 3.22 4.03 -13.02
N PHE A 169 3.66 3.00 -13.72
CA PHE A 169 4.86 2.27 -13.29
C PHE A 169 5.78 2.03 -14.48
N THR A 170 7.09 1.99 -14.19
CA THR A 170 8.13 1.64 -15.15
C THR A 170 9.01 0.56 -14.57
N ASP A 171 9.30 -0.45 -15.36
CA ASP A 171 10.26 -1.49 -15.03
C ASP A 171 11.28 -1.64 -16.15
N ILE A 172 12.50 -2.09 -15.84
CA ILE A 172 13.57 -2.34 -16.80
C ILE A 172 13.71 -3.85 -16.97
N ALA A 173 13.08 -4.39 -18.01
CA ALA A 173 13.28 -5.76 -18.40
C ALA A 173 14.69 -5.92 -19.04
N ARG A 174 15.44 -6.91 -18.56
CA ARG A 174 16.74 -7.31 -19.13
C ARG A 174 16.63 -8.74 -19.69
N ARG A 175 17.33 -8.98 -20.82
CA ARG A 175 17.47 -10.31 -21.45
C ARG A 175 18.88 -10.83 -21.24
#